data_a63ca1978f07e5100adc95bdfe780456
#
_entry.id   a63ca1978f07e5100adc95bdfe780456
#
_cell.length_a   1.000
_cell.length_b   1.000
_cell.length_c   1.000
_cell.angle_alpha   90.00
_cell.angle_beta   90.00
_cell.angle_gamma   90.00
#
_symmetry.space_group_name_H-M   'P 1'
#
loop_
_entity.id
_entity.type
_entity.pdbx_description
1 polymer ?
#
loop_
_entity_poly.entity_id
_entity_poly.type
_entity_poly.pdbx_seq_one_letter_code
_entity_poly.pdbx_strand_id
1 'polypeptide(L)'
;MSEIIKKQDTRREFIDALIELAEKDDKIVLIVPDVGFNYIEEFRRKFPDRFFNFGVTEQSTMIIAAAMALSGLKPYVYSMINFVVFRPYEMVRNAVCLHKANVKIIGVKGSEKYKFLGFSHNLISDKEEIKVLENLPNLDCFVVKDPEKVKEIILETYKKDNPVYIRL
;
A
#
# COMPACT_ATOMS: atom_id res chain seq x y z
N MET A 1 -8.65 15.04 32.62
CA MET A 1 -8.28 15.05 31.20
C MET A 1 -8.31 13.60 30.74
N SER A 2 -9.36 13.20 30.02
CA SER A 2 -9.52 11.84 29.52
C SER A 2 -8.47 11.59 28.43
N GLU A 3 -7.55 10.67 28.66
CA GLU A 3 -6.76 10.08 27.59
C GLU A 3 -7.74 9.50 26.56
N ILE A 4 -7.81 10.16 25.40
CA ILE A 4 -8.45 9.57 24.23
C ILE A 4 -7.55 8.42 23.85
N ILE A 5 -7.94 7.20 24.26
CA ILE A 5 -7.36 5.96 23.77
C ILE A 5 -7.51 6.02 22.25
N LYS A 6 -6.45 6.36 21.54
CA LYS A 6 -6.44 6.29 20.07
C LYS A 6 -6.71 4.84 19.72
N LYS A 7 -7.90 4.58 19.17
CA LYS A 7 -8.27 3.26 18.69
C LYS A 7 -7.17 2.81 17.72
N GLN A 8 -6.46 1.74 18.05
CA GLN A 8 -5.44 1.18 17.17
C GLN A 8 -6.07 0.89 15.79
N ASP A 9 -5.47 1.48 14.76
CA ASP A 9 -5.95 1.37 13.36
C ASP A 9 -4.78 0.90 12.50
N THR A 10 -4.98 -0.20 11.76
CA THR A 10 -3.95 -0.81 10.90
C THR A 10 -3.29 0.19 9.96
N ARG A 11 -4.03 1.20 9.49
CA ARG A 11 -3.50 2.25 8.59
C ARG A 11 -2.56 3.20 9.32
N ARG A 12 -2.88 3.56 10.57
CA ARG A 12 -2.00 4.41 11.39
C ARG A 12 -0.72 3.67 11.71
N GLU A 13 -0.83 2.43 12.18
CA GLU A 13 0.33 1.57 12.47
C GLU A 13 1.23 1.37 11.23
N PHE A 14 0.64 1.25 10.03
CA PHE A 14 1.39 1.20 8.78
C PHE A 14 2.21 2.47 8.54
N ILE A 15 1.57 3.64 8.62
CA ILE A 15 2.26 4.92 8.36
C ILE A 15 3.36 5.16 9.39
N ASP A 16 3.11 4.87 10.67
CA ASP A 16 4.09 5.03 11.73
C ASP A 16 5.30 4.10 11.52
N ALA A 17 5.07 2.83 11.18
CA ALA A 17 6.14 1.89 10.83
C ALA A 17 6.91 2.31 9.57
N LEU A 18 6.23 2.83 8.55
CA LEU A 18 6.86 3.31 7.33
C LEU A 18 7.73 4.54 7.59
N ILE A 19 7.30 5.46 8.46
CA ILE A 19 8.08 6.62 8.87
C ILE A 19 9.37 6.17 9.57
N GLU A 20 9.29 5.23 10.52
CA GLU A 20 10.48 4.71 11.21
C GLU A 20 11.49 4.05 10.25
N LEU A 21 11.01 3.38 9.19
CA LEU A 21 11.87 2.82 8.15
C LEU A 21 12.47 3.92 7.28
N ALA A 22 11.67 4.91 6.87
CA ALA A 22 12.10 6.00 6.00
C ALA A 22 13.10 6.94 6.69
N GLU A 23 13.14 6.99 8.00
CA GLU A 23 14.19 7.68 8.78
C GLU A 23 15.57 7.00 8.66
N LYS A 24 15.58 5.69 8.34
CA LYS A 24 16.79 4.86 8.25
C LYS A 24 17.21 4.53 6.83
N ASP A 25 16.27 4.61 5.86
CA ASP A 25 16.49 4.28 4.46
C ASP A 25 15.88 5.36 3.57
N ASP A 26 16.74 6.11 2.90
CA ASP A 26 16.37 7.22 2.01
C ASP A 26 15.77 6.76 0.67
N LYS A 27 15.84 5.47 0.37
CA LYS A 27 15.24 4.87 -0.83
C LYS A 27 13.73 4.64 -0.71
N ILE A 28 13.18 4.69 0.50
CA ILE A 28 11.74 4.51 0.72
C ILE A 28 10.98 5.73 0.21
N VAL A 29 9.99 5.48 -0.66
CA VAL A 29 9.06 6.48 -1.17
C VAL A 29 7.62 6.01 -0.95
N LEU A 30 6.75 6.94 -0.59
CA LEU A 30 5.30 6.70 -0.48
C LEU A 30 4.57 7.32 -1.66
N ILE A 31 3.78 6.50 -2.35
CA ILE A 31 3.01 6.89 -3.52
C ILE A 31 1.52 6.66 -3.24
N VAL A 32 0.69 7.65 -3.55
CA VAL A 32 -0.77 7.56 -3.42
C VAL A 32 -1.46 8.06 -4.69
N PRO A 33 -2.51 7.37 -5.18
CA PRO A 33 -3.38 7.86 -6.24
C PRO A 33 -4.59 8.59 -5.63
N ASP A 34 -4.35 9.79 -5.10
CA ASP A 34 -5.35 10.71 -4.53
C ASP A 34 -6.22 10.12 -3.39
N VAL A 35 -5.58 9.40 -2.48
CA VAL A 35 -6.24 8.79 -1.31
C VAL A 35 -5.37 8.90 -0.05
N GLY A 36 -5.92 8.48 1.10
CA GLY A 36 -5.18 8.33 2.35
C GLY A 36 -5.24 9.55 3.28
N PHE A 37 -6.12 10.50 3.03
CA PHE A 37 -6.33 11.68 3.87
C PHE A 37 -6.52 11.30 5.35
N ASN A 38 -5.95 12.10 6.24
CA ASN A 38 -5.84 11.92 7.69
C ASN A 38 -4.84 10.84 8.16
N TYR A 39 -4.07 10.22 7.24
CA TYR A 39 -3.04 9.23 7.57
C TYR A 39 -1.66 9.62 7.02
N ILE A 40 -1.59 10.07 5.77
CA ILE A 40 -0.35 10.26 5.01
C ILE A 40 0.35 11.60 5.26
N GLU A 41 -0.32 12.56 5.89
CA GLU A 41 0.16 13.93 6.05
C GLU A 41 1.47 14.00 6.83
N GLU A 42 1.65 13.13 7.83
CA GLU A 42 2.86 13.10 8.62
C GLU A 42 4.07 12.63 7.81
N PHE A 43 3.91 11.57 7.00
CA PHE A 43 4.95 11.12 6.07
C PHE A 43 5.30 12.23 5.08
N ARG A 44 4.30 12.86 4.45
CA ARG A 44 4.49 13.98 3.52
C ARG A 44 5.23 15.15 4.15
N ARG A 45 4.92 15.50 5.40
CA ARG A 45 5.58 16.60 6.12
C ARG A 45 7.04 16.28 6.44
N LYS A 46 7.34 15.04 6.84
CA LYS A 46 8.71 14.60 7.17
C LYS A 46 9.58 14.39 5.93
N PHE A 47 9.00 13.89 4.85
CA PHE A 47 9.72 13.47 3.64
C PHE A 47 9.05 14.01 2.37
N PRO A 48 9.01 15.34 2.17
CA PRO A 48 8.29 15.94 1.04
C PRO A 48 8.80 15.49 -0.34
N ASP A 49 10.10 15.24 -0.48
CA ASP A 49 10.73 14.79 -1.74
C ASP A 49 10.58 13.28 -1.98
N ARG A 50 10.00 12.55 -1.04
CA ARG A 50 9.78 11.10 -1.09
C ARG A 50 8.30 10.73 -0.99
N PHE A 51 7.43 11.74 -1.11
CA PHE A 51 5.98 11.57 -1.16
C PHE A 51 5.45 12.02 -2.52
N PHE A 52 4.70 11.14 -3.19
CA PHE A 52 4.12 11.40 -4.50
C PHE A 52 2.61 11.14 -4.49
N ASN A 53 1.84 12.14 -4.90
CA ASN A 53 0.43 11.98 -5.21
C ASN A 53 0.25 12.22 -6.72
N PHE A 54 -0.05 11.15 -7.47
CA PHE A 54 -0.20 11.21 -8.91
C PHE A 54 -1.65 11.43 -9.37
N GLY A 55 -2.56 11.77 -8.44
CA GLY A 55 -3.98 11.88 -8.74
C GLY A 55 -4.63 10.52 -9.01
N VAL A 56 -5.83 10.53 -9.57
CA VAL A 56 -6.61 9.31 -9.88
C VAL A 56 -6.07 8.65 -11.16
N THR A 57 -4.85 8.12 -11.09
CA THR A 57 -4.12 7.51 -12.22
C THR A 57 -3.50 6.16 -11.82
N GLU A 58 -4.29 5.25 -11.30
CA GLU A 58 -3.81 4.04 -10.64
C GLU A 58 -2.93 3.15 -11.54
N GLN A 59 -3.26 3.06 -12.84
CA GLN A 59 -2.47 2.28 -13.80
C GLN A 59 -1.08 2.91 -14.01
N SER A 60 -1.02 4.21 -14.29
CA SER A 60 0.26 4.93 -14.44
C SER A 60 1.07 4.92 -13.15
N THR A 61 0.40 5.07 -11.99
CA THR A 61 1.01 4.99 -10.67
C THR A 61 1.75 3.66 -10.50
N MET A 62 1.16 2.55 -10.90
CA MET A 62 1.77 1.22 -10.74
C MET A 62 2.99 1.03 -11.67
N ILE A 63 2.92 1.56 -12.90
CA ILE A 63 4.05 1.55 -13.85
C ILE A 63 5.21 2.39 -13.31
N ILE A 64 4.92 3.60 -12.82
CA ILE A 64 5.92 4.51 -12.24
C ILE A 64 6.58 3.87 -11.02
N ALA A 65 5.77 3.26 -10.12
CA ALA A 65 6.29 2.56 -8.96
C ALA A 65 7.23 1.41 -9.35
N ALA A 66 6.88 0.62 -10.38
CA ALA A 66 7.74 -0.43 -10.89
C ALA A 66 9.06 0.11 -11.44
N ALA A 67 9.01 1.21 -12.21
CA ALA A 67 10.21 1.88 -12.73
C ALA A 67 11.11 2.42 -11.61
N MET A 68 10.51 3.04 -10.58
CA MET A 68 11.24 3.49 -9.38
C MET A 68 11.92 2.33 -8.67
N ALA A 69 11.23 1.19 -8.50
CA ALA A 69 11.80 0.01 -7.86
C ALA A 69 12.97 -0.56 -8.67
N LEU A 70 12.85 -0.65 -9.99
CA LEU A 70 13.92 -1.11 -10.88
C LEU A 70 15.12 -0.13 -10.92
N SER A 71 14.90 1.14 -10.55
CA SER A 71 15.95 2.15 -10.40
C SER A 71 16.58 2.15 -8.98
N GLY A 72 16.20 1.21 -8.11
CA GLY A 72 16.79 1.02 -6.79
C GLY A 72 16.07 1.73 -5.64
N LEU A 73 14.91 2.38 -5.88
CA LEU A 73 14.04 2.88 -4.83
C LEU A 73 13.17 1.76 -4.24
N LYS A 74 12.54 2.03 -3.11
CA LYS A 74 11.61 1.12 -2.42
C LYS A 74 10.22 1.76 -2.33
N PRO A 75 9.42 1.70 -3.39
CA PRO A 75 8.11 2.33 -3.42
C PRO A 75 7.08 1.53 -2.63
N TYR A 76 6.33 2.25 -1.79
CA TYR A 76 5.12 1.81 -1.13
C TYR A 76 3.94 2.51 -1.79
N VAL A 77 3.08 1.76 -2.49
CA VAL A 77 1.87 2.29 -3.14
C VAL A 77 0.68 2.01 -2.24
N TYR A 78 0.09 3.08 -1.68
CA TYR A 78 -1.00 2.98 -0.71
C TYR A 78 -2.31 3.48 -1.31
N SER A 79 -3.33 2.63 -1.33
CA SER A 79 -4.71 3.02 -1.69
C SER A 79 -5.74 1.98 -1.23
N MET A 80 -7.01 2.22 -1.58
CA MET A 80 -8.06 1.21 -1.45
C MET A 80 -7.75 0.00 -2.34
N ILE A 81 -8.17 -1.19 -1.91
CA ILE A 81 -7.92 -2.46 -2.61
C ILE A 81 -8.32 -2.36 -4.09
N ASN A 82 -9.52 -1.84 -4.37
CA ASN A 82 -10.03 -1.69 -5.74
C ASN A 82 -9.08 -0.89 -6.64
N PHE A 83 -8.36 0.07 -6.06
CA PHE A 83 -7.52 1.02 -6.77
C PHE A 83 -6.06 0.57 -6.91
N VAL A 84 -5.59 -0.31 -6.04
CA VAL A 84 -4.24 -0.87 -6.16
C VAL A 84 -4.21 -2.29 -6.71
N VAL A 85 -5.36 -2.96 -6.81
CA VAL A 85 -5.45 -4.32 -7.34
C VAL A 85 -6.26 -4.38 -8.63
N PHE A 86 -7.57 -4.08 -8.58
CA PHE A 86 -8.43 -4.35 -9.73
C PHE A 86 -8.24 -3.37 -10.88
N ARG A 87 -8.18 -2.06 -10.60
CA ARG A 87 -7.99 -1.05 -11.66
C ARG A 87 -6.65 -1.20 -12.38
N PRO A 88 -5.51 -1.35 -11.69
CA PRO A 88 -4.21 -1.51 -12.32
C PRO A 88 -3.78 -2.97 -12.47
N TYR A 89 -4.69 -3.95 -12.47
CA TYR A 89 -4.34 -5.38 -12.41
C TYR A 89 -3.32 -5.79 -13.48
N GLU A 90 -3.51 -5.35 -14.72
CA GLU A 90 -2.58 -5.62 -15.80
C GLU A 90 -1.20 -5.06 -15.51
N MET A 91 -1.13 -3.84 -14.94
CA MET A 91 0.15 -3.18 -14.61
C MET A 91 0.83 -3.86 -13.43
N VAL A 92 0.07 -4.29 -12.43
CA VAL A 92 0.58 -5.13 -11.33
C VAL A 92 1.19 -6.42 -11.89
N ARG A 93 0.46 -7.13 -12.78
CA ARG A 93 0.94 -8.34 -13.42
C ARG A 93 2.20 -8.10 -14.26
N ASN A 94 2.14 -7.16 -15.20
CA ASN A 94 3.16 -6.98 -16.22
C ASN A 94 4.35 -6.16 -15.72
N ALA A 95 4.12 -4.97 -15.14
CA ALA A 95 5.21 -4.09 -14.72
C ALA A 95 5.82 -4.48 -13.37
N VAL A 96 5.00 -4.93 -12.41
CA VAL A 96 5.49 -5.25 -11.08
C VAL A 96 5.92 -6.72 -10.98
N CYS A 97 5.01 -7.67 -11.22
CA CYS A 97 5.25 -9.08 -10.93
C CYS A 97 6.21 -9.73 -11.92
N LEU A 98 6.02 -9.56 -13.25
CA LEU A 98 6.89 -10.18 -14.25
C LEU A 98 8.33 -9.64 -14.20
N HIS A 99 8.49 -8.35 -13.88
CA HIS A 99 9.81 -7.74 -13.70
C HIS A 99 10.42 -7.94 -12.30
N LYS A 100 9.70 -8.60 -11.38
CA LYS A 100 10.10 -8.74 -9.97
C LYS A 100 10.44 -7.40 -9.32
N ALA A 101 9.73 -6.33 -9.73
CA ALA A 101 9.97 -5.00 -9.21
C ALA A 101 9.60 -4.94 -7.72
N ASN A 102 10.53 -4.52 -6.86
CA ASN A 102 10.36 -4.48 -5.40
C ASN A 102 9.38 -3.38 -4.97
N VAL A 103 8.12 -3.51 -5.37
CA VAL A 103 7.02 -2.61 -5.00
C VAL A 103 6.23 -3.22 -3.84
N LYS A 104 6.00 -2.44 -2.78
CA LYS A 104 5.10 -2.81 -1.69
C LYS A 104 3.72 -2.21 -1.96
N ILE A 105 2.76 -3.05 -2.30
CA ILE A 105 1.38 -2.65 -2.65
C ILE A 105 0.53 -2.75 -1.38
N ILE A 106 0.04 -1.62 -0.88
CA ILE A 106 -0.73 -1.54 0.36
C ILE A 106 -2.20 -1.29 0.03
N GLY A 107 -3.02 -2.32 0.23
CA GLY A 107 -4.45 -2.28 -0.02
C GLY A 107 -5.25 -2.09 1.26
N VAL A 108 -6.05 -1.03 1.35
CA VAL A 108 -6.98 -0.84 2.47
C VAL A 108 -8.41 -1.19 2.08
N LYS A 109 -9.08 -1.92 2.95
CA LYS A 109 -10.50 -2.25 2.77
C LYS A 109 -11.35 -0.99 2.94
N GLY A 110 -12.35 -0.82 2.09
CA GLY A 110 -13.38 0.20 2.28
C GLY A 110 -14.03 0.06 3.66
N SER A 111 -14.19 1.17 4.36
CA SER A 111 -14.88 1.19 5.65
C SER A 111 -16.40 1.23 5.46
N GLU A 112 -17.14 0.91 6.53
CA GLU A 112 -18.60 1.05 6.56
C GLU A 112 -19.09 2.43 6.06
N LYS A 113 -18.29 3.49 6.31
CA LYS A 113 -18.56 4.86 5.85
C LYS A 113 -18.59 5.01 4.34
N TYR A 114 -17.96 4.09 3.58
CA TYR A 114 -17.88 4.11 2.12
C TYR A 114 -18.78 3.09 1.46
N LYS A 115 -19.62 2.36 2.20
CA LYS A 115 -20.56 1.39 1.63
C LYS A 115 -21.49 1.99 0.57
N PHE A 116 -21.89 3.24 0.73
CA PHE A 116 -22.76 3.94 -0.21
C PHE A 116 -22.13 4.13 -1.60
N LEU A 117 -20.81 4.03 -1.73
CA LEU A 117 -20.10 4.12 -3.01
C LEU A 117 -20.17 2.83 -3.83
N GLY A 118 -20.80 1.77 -3.28
CA GLY A 118 -20.98 0.50 -3.98
C GLY A 118 -19.67 -0.23 -4.28
N PHE A 119 -19.71 -1.14 -5.24
CA PHE A 119 -18.59 -2.03 -5.57
C PHE A 119 -17.40 -1.35 -6.24
N SER A 120 -17.51 -0.10 -6.64
CA SER A 120 -16.35 0.66 -7.12
C SER A 120 -15.31 0.91 -6.01
N HIS A 121 -15.74 0.92 -4.75
CA HIS A 121 -14.91 1.19 -3.57
C HIS A 121 -14.90 0.04 -2.55
N ASN A 122 -15.75 -0.95 -2.73
CA ASN A 122 -15.89 -2.05 -1.78
C ASN A 122 -15.73 -3.38 -2.50
N LEU A 123 -15.26 -4.38 -1.77
CA LEU A 123 -15.18 -5.75 -2.24
C LEU A 123 -16.61 -6.36 -2.34
N ILE A 124 -16.82 -7.22 -3.33
CA ILE A 124 -18.05 -8.01 -3.46
C ILE A 124 -18.06 -9.11 -2.39
N SER A 125 -16.90 -9.75 -2.19
CA SER A 125 -16.71 -10.77 -1.16
C SER A 125 -15.38 -10.60 -0.45
N ASP A 126 -15.26 -11.11 0.78
CA ASP A 126 -13.99 -11.07 1.50
C ASP A 126 -12.93 -11.89 0.78
N LYS A 127 -11.73 -11.32 0.65
CA LYS A 127 -10.57 -11.93 -0.01
C LYS A 127 -10.70 -12.18 -1.53
N GLU A 128 -11.63 -11.53 -2.22
CA GLU A 128 -11.73 -11.69 -3.68
C GLU A 128 -10.44 -11.22 -4.39
N GLU A 129 -9.82 -10.15 -3.90
CA GLU A 129 -8.54 -9.65 -4.43
C GLU A 129 -7.40 -10.66 -4.24
N ILE A 130 -7.40 -11.39 -3.13
CA ILE A 130 -6.37 -12.42 -2.86
C ILE A 130 -6.45 -13.53 -3.90
N LYS A 131 -7.66 -14.02 -4.22
CA LYS A 131 -7.87 -15.06 -5.25
C LYS A 131 -7.37 -14.62 -6.62
N VAL A 132 -7.47 -13.33 -6.93
CA VAL A 132 -6.98 -12.77 -8.19
C VAL A 132 -5.45 -12.65 -8.17
N LEU A 133 -4.88 -12.22 -7.05
CA LEU A 133 -3.44 -12.00 -6.89
C LEU A 133 -2.63 -13.31 -6.75
N GLU A 134 -3.20 -14.37 -6.18
CA GLU A 134 -2.55 -15.68 -6.01
C GLU A 134 -2.08 -16.30 -7.33
N ASN A 135 -2.66 -15.90 -8.45
CA ASN A 135 -2.24 -16.35 -9.79
C ASN A 135 -1.07 -15.54 -10.38
N LEU A 136 -0.65 -14.47 -9.72
CA LEU A 136 0.46 -13.64 -10.21
C LEU A 136 1.81 -14.20 -9.77
N PRO A 137 2.80 -14.25 -10.69
CA PRO A 137 4.11 -14.75 -10.35
C PRO A 137 4.87 -13.77 -9.44
N ASN A 138 5.73 -14.28 -8.58
CA ASN A 138 6.66 -13.53 -7.76
C ASN A 138 6.03 -12.59 -6.71
N LEU A 139 4.73 -12.63 -6.50
CA LEU A 139 4.00 -11.76 -5.56
C LEU A 139 3.72 -12.49 -4.25
N ASP A 140 4.22 -11.99 -3.15
CA ASP A 140 3.83 -12.44 -1.81
C ASP A 140 2.61 -11.64 -1.34
N CYS A 141 1.63 -12.33 -0.74
CA CYS A 141 0.40 -11.70 -0.25
C CYS A 141 0.24 -11.89 1.27
N PHE A 142 -0.01 -10.78 1.98
CA PHE A 142 -0.26 -10.75 3.42
C PHE A 142 -1.61 -10.09 3.70
N VAL A 143 -2.35 -10.65 4.66
CA VAL A 143 -3.60 -10.07 5.18
C VAL A 143 -3.44 -9.80 6.66
N VAL A 144 -3.40 -8.53 7.05
CA VAL A 144 -3.18 -8.08 8.41
C VAL A 144 -4.47 -7.46 8.94
N LYS A 145 -5.07 -8.10 9.94
CA LYS A 145 -6.31 -7.61 10.58
C LYS A 145 -6.05 -7.02 11.95
N ASP A 146 -4.95 -7.41 12.57
CA ASP A 146 -4.55 -7.01 13.91
C ASP A 146 -3.57 -5.83 13.82
N PRO A 147 -3.92 -4.66 14.34
CA PRO A 147 -3.02 -3.51 14.33
C PRO A 147 -1.65 -3.78 14.96
N GLU A 148 -1.60 -4.60 16.02
CA GLU A 148 -0.35 -4.92 16.72
C GLU A 148 0.65 -5.69 15.85
N LYS A 149 0.16 -6.40 14.81
CA LYS A 149 0.99 -7.17 13.87
C LYS A 149 1.46 -6.37 12.66
N VAL A 150 0.91 -5.18 12.44
CA VAL A 150 1.23 -4.40 11.24
C VAL A 150 2.71 -4.08 11.17
N LYS A 151 3.28 -3.55 12.25
CA LYS A 151 4.71 -3.18 12.30
C LYS A 151 5.62 -4.37 12.02
N GLU A 152 5.33 -5.54 12.59
CA GLU A 152 6.09 -6.76 12.35
C GLU A 152 6.11 -7.14 10.86
N ILE A 153 4.93 -7.18 10.23
CA ILE A 153 4.78 -7.51 8.81
C ILE A 153 5.48 -6.48 7.91
N ILE A 154 5.40 -5.18 8.24
CA ILE A 154 6.10 -4.14 7.48
C ILE A 154 7.61 -4.33 7.57
N LEU A 155 8.16 -4.62 8.75
CA LEU A 155 9.59 -4.88 8.94
C LEU A 155 10.06 -6.18 8.26
N GLU A 156 9.24 -7.23 8.28
CA GLU A 156 9.52 -8.48 7.56
C GLU A 156 9.57 -8.24 6.04
N THR A 157 8.52 -7.62 5.51
CA THR A 157 8.38 -7.40 4.06
C THR A 157 9.37 -6.37 3.51
N TYR A 158 9.83 -5.43 4.32
CA TYR A 158 10.91 -4.50 3.97
C TYR A 158 12.20 -5.22 3.58
N LYS A 159 12.51 -6.36 4.21
CA LYS A 159 13.72 -7.16 3.94
C LYS A 159 13.64 -7.99 2.64
N LYS A 160 12.46 -8.09 2.04
CA LYS A 160 12.24 -8.85 0.81
C LYS A 160 12.53 -7.98 -0.41
N ASP A 161 13.21 -8.53 -1.39
CA ASP A 161 13.54 -7.85 -2.66
C ASP A 161 12.57 -8.18 -3.80
N ASN A 162 11.42 -8.77 -3.48
CA ASN A 162 10.35 -9.06 -4.42
C ASN A 162 9.11 -8.19 -4.17
N PRO A 163 8.18 -8.12 -5.14
CA PRO A 163 6.91 -7.43 -4.92
C PRO A 163 6.09 -8.09 -3.82
N VAL A 164 5.42 -7.27 -3.02
CA VAL A 164 4.58 -7.72 -1.91
C VAL A 164 3.26 -6.96 -1.92
N TYR A 165 2.17 -7.67 -1.76
CA TYR A 165 0.87 -7.10 -1.45
C TYR A 165 0.56 -7.26 0.03
N ILE A 166 0.14 -6.18 0.67
CA ILE A 166 -0.27 -6.16 2.08
C ILE A 166 -1.67 -5.57 2.18
N ARG A 167 -2.63 -6.37 2.64
CA ARG A 167 -3.97 -5.92 2.98
C ARG A 167 -4.04 -5.51 4.45
N LEU A 168 -4.47 -4.26 4.70
CA LEU A 168 -4.71 -3.67 6.01
C LEU A 168 -6.19 -3.64 6.38
#